data_12e5acf880dea10d24713ec573a144c9
#
_entry.id   12e5acf880dea10d24713ec573a144c9
#
_cell.length_a   1.000
_cell.length_b   1.000
_cell.length_c   1.000
_cell.angle_alpha   90.00
_cell.angle_beta   90.00
_cell.angle_gamma   90.00
#
_symmetry.space_group_name_H-M   'P 1'
#
loop_
_entity.id
_entity.type
_entity.pdbx_description
1 polymer ?
#
loop_
_entity_poly.entity_id
_entity_poly.type
_entity_poly.pdbx_seq_one_letter_code
_entity_poly.pdbx_strand_id
1 'polypeptide(L)'
;MKKDIDQPRNTGFTEVAPTPDQLLRELVSHLRQNRTLLREEWARRITQAQLLTAMSKEEIFAEATSVYDNYVEALETGTFEALQAYARNLSERIIPRGVETNEVVGIVLLLRDVLARSLFAKYQGDFDKLNRILDAYEPAANRIAITVAVGFVQERERTIREQQDAIRELSTPVLQVRERLLILPIIGLIDTQRARQLTEQLLRAIRTNRAKVVVIDITGVAAMDSAVANHLVLTVEASRLLGATVIVTGLSPEISQTLVNIGVNLSKMNTVGDLQGGIEEAERLLGYKVVSYRDVREVMSVHPSSSN
;
A
#
# COMPACT_ATOMS: atom_id res chain seq x y z
N MET A 1 -89.24 8.80 34.84
CA MET A 1 -88.57 9.72 33.91
C MET A 1 -87.07 9.72 34.22
N LYS A 2 -86.28 8.93 33.53
CA LYS A 2 -84.83 8.94 33.63
C LYS A 2 -84.29 9.71 32.41
N LYS A 3 -83.58 10.77 32.65
CA LYS A 3 -82.83 11.51 31.61
C LYS A 3 -81.57 10.79 31.30
N ASP A 4 -81.42 10.31 30.06
CA ASP A 4 -80.18 9.88 29.49
C ASP A 4 -79.28 11.10 29.26
N ILE A 5 -78.08 11.08 29.83
CA ILE A 5 -77.06 12.07 29.62
C ILE A 5 -76.13 11.47 28.51
N ASP A 6 -76.27 12.06 27.32
CA ASP A 6 -75.44 11.76 26.17
C ASP A 6 -74.02 12.23 26.45
N GLN A 7 -73.05 11.29 26.58
CA GLN A 7 -71.62 11.60 26.67
C GLN A 7 -71.08 11.71 25.25
N PRO A 8 -70.30 12.77 24.91
CA PRO A 8 -69.64 12.84 23.62
C PRO A 8 -68.52 11.81 23.53
N ARG A 9 -68.57 10.92 22.54
CA ARG A 9 -67.50 10.01 22.16
C ARG A 9 -66.28 10.83 21.72
N ASN A 10 -65.28 10.85 22.58
CA ASN A 10 -63.96 11.39 22.26
C ASN A 10 -63.27 10.43 21.27
N THR A 11 -63.37 10.68 19.97
CA THR A 11 -62.58 10.02 18.93
C THR A 11 -61.21 10.68 18.89
N GLY A 12 -60.41 10.39 19.93
CA GLY A 12 -58.99 10.72 19.90
C GLY A 12 -58.30 9.85 18.86
N PHE A 13 -58.05 10.45 17.70
CA PHE A 13 -57.01 9.94 16.78
C PHE A 13 -55.69 10.02 17.55
N THR A 14 -55.22 8.94 18.10
CA THR A 14 -53.86 8.78 18.58
C THR A 14 -52.99 8.85 17.31
N GLU A 15 -52.39 9.99 17.06
CA GLU A 15 -51.35 10.15 16.05
C GLU A 15 -50.24 9.18 16.38
N VAL A 16 -50.14 8.11 15.60
CA VAL A 16 -49.08 7.10 15.78
C VAL A 16 -47.75 7.80 15.53
N ALA A 17 -46.91 7.82 16.55
CA ALA A 17 -45.58 8.44 16.42
C ALA A 17 -44.81 7.86 15.20
N PRO A 18 -44.18 8.70 14.37
CA PRO A 18 -43.52 8.25 13.17
C PRO A 18 -42.39 7.27 13.52
N THR A 19 -42.27 6.22 12.71
CA THR A 19 -41.19 5.23 12.82
C THR A 19 -39.82 5.84 12.45
N PRO A 20 -38.70 5.27 12.92
CA PRO A 20 -37.35 5.72 12.51
C PRO A 20 -37.18 5.81 10.98
N ASP A 21 -37.70 4.86 10.23
CA ASP A 21 -37.64 4.86 8.76
C ASP A 21 -38.45 5.99 8.11
N GLN A 22 -39.57 6.38 8.73
CA GLN A 22 -40.35 7.55 8.27
C GLN A 22 -39.60 8.84 8.52
N LEU A 23 -38.93 8.95 9.68
CA LEU A 23 -38.10 10.11 10.03
C LEU A 23 -36.88 10.23 9.10
N LEU A 24 -36.22 9.13 8.78
CA LEU A 24 -35.11 9.13 7.81
C LEU A 24 -35.58 9.53 6.41
N ARG A 25 -36.74 9.07 5.94
CA ARG A 25 -37.30 9.50 4.66
C ARG A 25 -37.60 11.00 4.62
N GLU A 26 -38.15 11.55 5.71
CA GLU A 26 -38.40 12.99 5.84
C GLU A 26 -37.07 13.78 5.80
N LEU A 27 -36.04 13.28 6.50
CA LEU A 27 -34.70 13.83 6.48
C LEU A 27 -34.13 13.81 5.06
N VAL A 28 -34.12 12.68 4.39
CA VAL A 28 -33.61 12.54 3.00
C VAL A 28 -34.32 13.49 2.05
N SER A 29 -35.64 13.62 2.15
CA SER A 29 -36.43 14.59 1.36
C SER A 29 -35.93 16.02 1.61
N HIS A 30 -35.70 16.42 2.86
CA HIS A 30 -35.16 17.72 3.22
C HIS A 30 -33.75 17.94 2.62
N LEU A 31 -32.85 16.96 2.73
CA LEU A 31 -31.50 17.02 2.19
C LEU A 31 -31.50 17.16 0.67
N ARG A 32 -32.37 16.43 -0.03
CA ARG A 32 -32.53 16.52 -1.49
C ARG A 32 -33.06 17.90 -1.91
N GLN A 33 -34.04 18.44 -1.21
CA GLN A 33 -34.62 19.79 -1.50
C GLN A 33 -33.58 20.91 -1.30
N ASN A 34 -32.68 20.77 -0.33
CA ASN A 34 -31.66 21.77 -0.02
C ASN A 34 -30.27 21.41 -0.56
N ARG A 35 -30.17 20.46 -1.49
CA ARG A 35 -28.94 19.90 -2.03
C ARG A 35 -27.90 20.96 -2.41
N THR A 36 -28.29 21.95 -3.20
CA THR A 36 -27.37 22.98 -3.69
C THR A 36 -26.83 23.83 -2.55
N LEU A 37 -27.70 24.31 -1.67
CA LEU A 37 -27.32 25.15 -0.55
C LEU A 37 -26.36 24.44 0.43
N LEU A 38 -26.69 23.19 0.79
CA LEU A 38 -25.91 22.42 1.78
C LEU A 38 -24.56 22.01 1.22
N ARG A 39 -24.48 21.64 -0.05
CA ARG A 39 -23.24 21.32 -0.75
C ARG A 39 -22.31 22.54 -0.84
N GLU A 40 -22.85 23.70 -1.22
CA GLU A 40 -22.08 24.95 -1.33
C GLU A 40 -21.56 25.37 0.04
N GLU A 41 -22.38 25.31 1.07
CA GLU A 41 -21.97 25.62 2.44
C GLU A 41 -20.89 24.67 2.92
N TRP A 42 -21.00 23.38 2.62
CA TRP A 42 -19.99 22.41 2.97
C TRP A 42 -18.67 22.66 2.23
N ALA A 43 -18.67 22.84 0.92
CA ALA A 43 -17.49 23.17 0.14
C ALA A 43 -16.81 24.45 0.63
N ARG A 44 -17.59 25.47 0.99
CA ARG A 44 -17.09 26.71 1.59
C ARG A 44 -16.37 26.46 2.92
N ARG A 45 -16.94 25.61 3.79
CA ARG A 45 -16.33 25.24 5.08
C ARG A 45 -15.07 24.43 4.93
N ILE A 46 -14.99 23.50 3.99
CA ILE A 46 -13.78 22.76 3.64
C ILE A 46 -12.64 23.75 3.33
N THR A 47 -12.91 24.72 2.46
CA THR A 47 -11.95 25.75 2.08
C THR A 47 -11.54 26.63 3.28
N GLN A 48 -12.50 27.06 4.13
CA GLN A 48 -12.22 27.88 5.32
C GLN A 48 -11.40 27.14 6.37
N ALA A 49 -11.62 25.84 6.53
CA ALA A 49 -10.86 25.00 7.44
C ALA A 49 -9.47 24.61 6.90
N GLN A 50 -9.11 25.07 5.71
CA GLN A 50 -7.86 24.73 5.01
C GLN A 50 -7.66 23.22 4.87
N LEU A 51 -8.75 22.48 4.63
CA LEU A 51 -8.70 21.04 4.32
C LEU A 51 -8.62 20.87 2.80
N LEU A 52 -8.01 19.75 2.37
CA LEU A 52 -7.80 19.42 0.96
C LEU A 52 -7.03 20.50 0.19
N THR A 53 -6.01 21.09 0.82
CA THR A 53 -5.20 22.17 0.22
C THR A 53 -4.46 21.75 -1.06
N ALA A 54 -4.30 20.44 -1.26
CA ALA A 54 -3.74 19.85 -2.49
C ALA A 54 -4.72 19.84 -3.68
N MET A 55 -5.97 20.30 -3.47
CA MET A 55 -7.01 20.36 -4.51
C MET A 55 -7.42 21.80 -4.80
N SER A 56 -7.79 22.08 -6.05
CA SER A 56 -8.37 23.38 -6.40
C SER A 56 -9.80 23.53 -5.84
N LYS A 57 -10.29 24.76 -5.77
CA LYS A 57 -11.68 25.03 -5.31
C LYS A 57 -12.72 24.35 -6.21
N GLU A 58 -12.46 24.31 -7.50
CA GLU A 58 -13.31 23.69 -8.51
C GLU A 58 -13.35 22.17 -8.32
N GLU A 59 -12.20 21.55 -8.05
CA GLU A 59 -12.10 20.12 -7.73
C GLU A 59 -12.86 19.80 -6.43
N ILE A 60 -12.63 20.58 -5.37
CA ILE A 60 -13.34 20.40 -4.07
C ILE A 60 -14.85 20.48 -4.29
N PHE A 61 -15.32 21.44 -5.09
CA PHE A 61 -16.75 21.60 -5.35
C PHE A 61 -17.33 20.46 -6.18
N ALA A 62 -16.61 19.98 -7.18
CA ALA A 62 -17.02 18.82 -7.98
C ALA A 62 -17.12 17.54 -7.13
N GLU A 63 -16.09 17.26 -6.33
CA GLU A 63 -16.08 16.10 -5.43
C GLU A 63 -17.14 16.22 -4.34
N ALA A 64 -17.35 17.42 -3.76
CA ALA A 64 -18.41 17.67 -2.79
C ALA A 64 -19.79 17.29 -3.33
N THR A 65 -20.02 17.46 -4.63
CA THR A 65 -21.27 17.05 -5.27
C THR A 65 -21.46 15.53 -5.19
N SER A 66 -20.46 14.79 -5.63
CA SER A 66 -20.51 13.33 -5.67
C SER A 66 -20.53 12.70 -4.27
N VAL A 67 -19.74 13.24 -3.34
CA VAL A 67 -19.75 12.78 -1.93
C VAL A 67 -21.09 13.01 -1.28
N TYR A 68 -21.68 14.20 -1.48
CA TYR A 68 -23.00 14.54 -0.92
C TYR A 68 -24.08 13.58 -1.43
N ASP A 69 -24.12 13.33 -2.73
CA ASP A 69 -25.12 12.46 -3.34
C ASP A 69 -24.98 11.01 -2.82
N ASN A 70 -23.78 10.46 -2.76
CA ASN A 70 -23.53 9.14 -2.20
C ASN A 70 -23.86 9.07 -0.69
N TYR A 71 -23.63 10.16 0.04
CA TYR A 71 -24.01 10.26 1.47
C TYR A 71 -25.52 10.19 1.66
N VAL A 72 -26.26 10.96 0.89
CA VAL A 72 -27.74 10.99 0.96
C VAL A 72 -28.33 9.65 0.50
N GLU A 73 -27.78 9.04 -0.54
CA GLU A 73 -28.18 7.71 -1.00
C GLU A 73 -27.94 6.63 0.09
N ALA A 74 -26.80 6.67 0.76
CA ALA A 74 -26.52 5.74 1.86
C ALA A 74 -27.48 5.91 3.05
N LEU A 75 -27.90 7.14 3.34
CA LEU A 75 -28.95 7.40 4.35
C LEU A 75 -30.31 6.86 3.92
N GLU A 76 -30.65 6.95 2.64
CA GLU A 76 -31.96 6.53 2.10
C GLU A 76 -32.08 5.00 2.02
N THR A 77 -31.04 4.34 1.53
CA THR A 77 -31.06 2.90 1.23
C THR A 77 -30.60 2.05 2.40
N GLY A 78 -29.85 2.63 3.34
CA GLY A 78 -29.17 1.88 4.41
C GLY A 78 -28.02 0.99 3.92
N THR A 79 -27.68 1.07 2.61
CA THR A 79 -26.57 0.34 1.99
C THR A 79 -25.36 1.25 1.82
N PHE A 80 -24.16 0.69 1.94
CA PHE A 80 -22.92 1.47 1.95
C PHE A 80 -21.96 1.09 0.82
N GLU A 81 -22.33 0.13 -0.02
CA GLU A 81 -21.47 -0.39 -1.09
C GLU A 81 -21.08 0.68 -2.10
N ALA A 82 -22.05 1.49 -2.53
CA ALA A 82 -21.80 2.59 -3.48
C ALA A 82 -20.88 3.66 -2.85
N LEU A 83 -21.14 4.02 -1.60
CA LEU A 83 -20.31 4.96 -0.85
C LEU A 83 -18.88 4.42 -0.65
N GLN A 84 -18.72 3.13 -0.32
CA GLN A 84 -17.42 2.49 -0.17
C GLN A 84 -16.64 2.49 -1.50
N ALA A 85 -17.30 2.11 -2.59
CA ALA A 85 -16.69 2.09 -3.91
C ALA A 85 -16.24 3.50 -4.33
N TYR A 86 -17.09 4.50 -4.10
CA TYR A 86 -16.75 5.89 -4.36
C TYR A 86 -15.59 6.38 -3.48
N ALA A 87 -15.64 6.13 -2.17
CA ALA A 87 -14.59 6.53 -1.24
C ALA A 87 -13.23 5.91 -1.61
N ARG A 88 -13.20 4.64 -2.04
CA ARG A 88 -11.99 3.99 -2.54
C ARG A 88 -11.43 4.69 -3.79
N ASN A 89 -12.26 4.90 -4.80
CA ASN A 89 -11.85 5.58 -6.03
C ASN A 89 -11.33 7.00 -5.75
N LEU A 90 -12.00 7.74 -4.87
CA LEU A 90 -11.53 9.06 -4.45
C LEU A 90 -10.19 8.96 -3.73
N SER A 91 -10.01 8.01 -2.81
CA SER A 91 -8.78 7.80 -2.05
C SER A 91 -7.60 7.51 -2.98
N GLU A 92 -7.75 6.65 -4.00
CA GLU A 92 -6.72 6.37 -5.01
C GLU A 92 -6.22 7.64 -5.73
N ARG A 93 -7.10 8.65 -5.89
CA ARG A 93 -6.76 9.91 -6.57
C ARG A 93 -6.14 10.95 -5.64
N ILE A 94 -6.55 11.00 -4.37
CA ILE A 94 -6.13 12.06 -3.44
C ILE A 94 -4.94 11.67 -2.56
N ILE A 95 -4.73 10.38 -2.26
CA ILE A 95 -3.57 9.91 -1.48
C ILE A 95 -2.23 10.31 -2.13
N PRO A 96 -2.02 10.12 -3.45
CA PRO A 96 -0.77 10.53 -4.09
C PRO A 96 -0.53 12.04 -4.08
N ARG A 97 -1.57 12.85 -3.87
CA ARG A 97 -1.48 14.32 -3.76
C ARG A 97 -1.12 14.78 -2.33
N GLY A 98 -0.92 13.84 -1.39
CA GLY A 98 -0.54 14.15 -0.01
C GLY A 98 -1.70 14.47 0.93
N VAL A 99 -2.94 14.19 0.55
CA VAL A 99 -4.10 14.35 1.45
C VAL A 99 -3.97 13.41 2.64
N GLU A 100 -4.13 13.96 3.84
CA GLU A 100 -3.95 13.24 5.10
C GLU A 100 -5.27 12.66 5.64
N THR A 101 -5.17 11.67 6.51
CA THR A 101 -6.35 11.01 7.13
C THR A 101 -7.19 11.98 7.97
N ASN A 102 -6.55 12.91 8.68
CA ASN A 102 -7.22 13.95 9.46
C ASN A 102 -8.07 14.88 8.57
N GLU A 103 -7.62 15.19 7.34
CA GLU A 103 -8.37 15.99 6.39
C GLU A 103 -9.64 15.25 5.93
N VAL A 104 -9.52 13.97 5.59
CA VAL A 104 -10.68 13.15 5.17
C VAL A 104 -11.70 13.01 6.30
N VAL A 105 -11.26 12.76 7.53
CA VAL A 105 -12.13 12.72 8.70
C VAL A 105 -12.77 14.10 8.92
N GLY A 106 -11.97 15.18 8.82
CA GLY A 106 -12.43 16.55 8.98
C GLY A 106 -13.54 16.92 8.00
N ILE A 107 -13.41 16.58 6.73
CA ILE A 107 -14.45 16.91 5.71
C ILE A 107 -15.76 16.15 5.96
N VAL A 108 -15.71 14.91 6.42
CA VAL A 108 -16.91 14.14 6.77
C VAL A 108 -17.61 14.74 7.99
N LEU A 109 -16.84 15.12 9.01
CA LEU A 109 -17.38 15.78 10.21
C LEU A 109 -17.97 17.16 9.88
N LEU A 110 -17.36 17.92 8.98
CA LEU A 110 -17.91 19.18 8.50
C LEU A 110 -19.24 18.99 7.75
N LEU A 111 -19.37 17.94 6.94
CA LEU A 111 -20.66 17.62 6.31
C LEU A 111 -21.71 17.34 7.37
N ARG A 112 -21.40 16.49 8.35
CA ARG A 112 -22.29 16.19 9.47
C ARG A 112 -22.75 17.46 10.20
N ASP A 113 -21.84 18.40 10.50
CA ASP A 113 -22.18 19.69 11.14
C ASP A 113 -23.09 20.54 10.27
N VAL A 114 -22.84 20.64 8.96
CA VAL A 114 -23.70 21.36 8.01
C VAL A 114 -25.11 20.79 8.01
N LEU A 115 -25.23 19.46 7.95
CA LEU A 115 -26.53 18.78 7.95
C LEU A 115 -27.27 18.95 9.27
N ALA A 116 -26.58 18.80 10.41
CA ALA A 116 -27.16 19.00 11.74
C ALA A 116 -27.70 20.43 11.89
N ARG A 117 -26.94 21.45 11.49
CA ARG A 117 -27.38 22.86 11.52
C ARG A 117 -28.61 23.11 10.66
N SER A 118 -28.69 22.47 9.50
CA SER A 118 -29.88 22.55 8.62
C SER A 118 -31.13 21.95 9.27
N LEU A 119 -30.96 20.84 10.01
CA LEU A 119 -32.04 20.22 10.77
C LEU A 119 -32.51 21.11 11.92
N PHE A 120 -31.57 21.68 12.69
CA PHE A 120 -31.89 22.63 13.74
C PHE A 120 -32.68 23.83 13.19
N ALA A 121 -32.24 24.42 12.09
CA ALA A 121 -32.94 25.55 11.46
C ALA A 121 -34.36 25.19 11.02
N LYS A 122 -34.57 23.96 10.52
CA LYS A 122 -35.89 23.50 10.06
C LYS A 122 -36.84 23.21 11.21
N TYR A 123 -36.36 22.59 12.30
CA TYR A 123 -37.19 22.08 13.38
C TYR A 123 -37.05 22.85 14.70
N GLN A 124 -36.51 24.09 14.68
CA GLN A 124 -36.32 24.91 15.89
C GLN A 124 -37.59 25.16 16.71
N GLY A 125 -38.79 24.99 16.11
CA GLY A 125 -40.08 25.13 16.80
C GLY A 125 -40.66 23.81 17.32
N ASP A 126 -40.02 22.65 17.07
CA ASP A 126 -40.47 21.30 17.49
C ASP A 126 -39.28 20.45 17.94
N PHE A 127 -38.87 20.66 19.18
CA PHE A 127 -37.71 19.99 19.76
C PHE A 127 -37.89 18.47 19.89
N ASP A 128 -39.12 17.99 20.13
CA ASP A 128 -39.38 16.57 20.24
C ASP A 128 -39.20 15.86 18.89
N LYS A 129 -39.66 16.49 17.82
CA LYS A 129 -39.45 16.01 16.46
C LYS A 129 -37.98 16.09 16.06
N LEU A 130 -37.30 17.17 16.40
CA LEU A 130 -35.87 17.33 16.14
C LEU A 130 -35.07 16.22 16.83
N ASN A 131 -35.29 15.96 18.10
CA ASN A 131 -34.58 14.90 18.84
C ASN A 131 -34.80 13.53 18.20
N ARG A 132 -36.05 13.19 17.84
CA ARG A 132 -36.34 11.92 17.17
C ARG A 132 -35.67 11.78 15.79
N ILE A 133 -35.57 12.88 15.03
CA ILE A 133 -34.85 12.87 13.74
C ILE A 133 -33.36 12.71 13.97
N LEU A 134 -32.78 13.37 14.97
CA LEU A 134 -31.37 13.22 15.31
C LEU A 134 -31.06 11.82 15.81
N ASP A 135 -31.91 11.22 16.63
CA ASP A 135 -31.76 9.84 17.09
C ASP A 135 -31.77 8.83 15.96
N ALA A 136 -32.56 9.06 14.89
CA ALA A 136 -32.57 8.24 13.70
C ALA A 136 -31.37 8.50 12.79
N TYR A 137 -30.93 9.75 12.69
CA TYR A 137 -29.84 10.21 11.82
C TYR A 137 -28.46 9.82 12.35
N GLU A 138 -28.18 10.05 13.64
CA GLU A 138 -26.84 9.91 14.19
C GLU A 138 -26.20 8.53 14.02
N PRO A 139 -26.91 7.40 14.24
CA PRO A 139 -26.33 6.08 14.01
C PRO A 139 -25.91 5.86 12.55
N ALA A 140 -26.73 6.31 11.60
CA ALA A 140 -26.45 6.21 10.17
C ALA A 140 -25.26 7.11 9.77
N ALA A 141 -25.24 8.36 10.23
CA ALA A 141 -24.15 9.30 9.99
C ALA A 141 -22.82 8.82 10.55
N ASN A 142 -22.84 8.26 11.77
CA ASN A 142 -21.64 7.67 12.38
C ASN A 142 -21.13 6.48 11.57
N ARG A 143 -22.02 5.60 11.12
CA ARG A 143 -21.66 4.46 10.28
C ARG A 143 -21.03 4.89 8.96
N ILE A 144 -21.59 5.92 8.31
CA ILE A 144 -21.03 6.52 7.10
C ILE A 144 -19.63 7.07 7.37
N ALA A 145 -19.46 7.85 8.43
CA ALA A 145 -18.17 8.43 8.79
C ALA A 145 -17.09 7.36 9.04
N ILE A 146 -17.43 6.31 9.79
CA ILE A 146 -16.53 5.18 10.03
C ILE A 146 -16.19 4.47 8.72
N THR A 147 -17.18 4.22 7.86
CA THR A 147 -16.98 3.54 6.58
C THR A 147 -16.00 4.29 5.68
N VAL A 148 -16.16 5.61 5.57
CA VAL A 148 -15.25 6.46 4.78
C VAL A 148 -13.85 6.50 5.39
N ALA A 149 -13.74 6.72 6.70
CA ALA A 149 -12.45 6.80 7.39
C ALA A 149 -11.67 5.48 7.30
N VAL A 150 -12.32 4.35 7.56
CA VAL A 150 -11.70 3.02 7.47
C VAL A 150 -11.29 2.71 6.04
N GLY A 151 -12.14 3.01 5.07
CA GLY A 151 -11.84 2.81 3.65
C GLY A 151 -10.59 3.59 3.20
N PHE A 152 -10.47 4.85 3.63
CA PHE A 152 -9.30 5.68 3.32
C PHE A 152 -8.02 5.14 3.96
N VAL A 153 -8.08 4.73 5.23
CA VAL A 153 -6.93 4.15 5.94
C VAL A 153 -6.47 2.85 5.26
N GLN A 154 -7.40 1.97 4.91
CA GLN A 154 -7.08 0.71 4.23
C GLN A 154 -6.42 0.94 2.87
N GLU A 155 -6.90 1.92 2.09
CA GLU A 155 -6.31 2.25 0.80
C GLU A 155 -4.90 2.85 0.96
N ARG A 156 -4.70 3.72 1.95
CA ARG A 156 -3.39 4.28 2.27
C ARG A 156 -2.39 3.19 2.69
N GLU A 157 -2.81 2.25 3.53
CA GLU A 157 -1.97 1.12 3.92
C GLU A 157 -1.63 0.20 2.74
N ARG A 158 -2.58 0.03 1.80
CA ARG A 158 -2.34 -0.71 0.57
C ARG A 158 -1.26 -0.03 -0.27
N THR A 159 -1.40 1.26 -0.51
CA THR A 159 -0.42 2.05 -1.27
C THR A 159 0.97 2.01 -0.65
N ILE A 160 1.07 2.12 0.69
CA ILE A 160 2.34 2.02 1.41
C ILE A 160 2.97 0.63 1.22
N ARG A 161 2.18 -0.44 1.33
CA ARG A 161 2.66 -1.81 1.10
C ARG A 161 3.18 -2.01 -0.32
N GLU A 162 2.43 -1.56 -1.33
CA GLU A 162 2.84 -1.63 -2.73
C GLU A 162 4.16 -0.88 -2.99
N GLN A 163 4.32 0.31 -2.39
CA GLN A 163 5.58 1.06 -2.47
C GLN A 163 6.74 0.34 -1.78
N GLN A 164 6.51 -0.24 -0.60
CA GLN A 164 7.52 -1.02 0.12
C GLN A 164 7.94 -2.26 -0.66
N ASP A 165 6.99 -2.96 -1.28
CA ASP A 165 7.28 -4.13 -2.08
C ASP A 165 8.05 -3.77 -3.36
N ALA A 166 7.68 -2.66 -4.04
CA ALA A 166 8.44 -2.13 -5.16
C ALA A 166 9.89 -1.76 -4.78
N ILE A 167 10.08 -1.11 -3.63
CA ILE A 167 11.43 -0.80 -3.10
C ILE A 167 12.20 -2.10 -2.82
N ARG A 168 11.55 -3.13 -2.27
CA ARG A 168 12.19 -4.43 -2.00
C ARG A 168 12.58 -5.15 -3.29
N GLU A 169 11.76 -5.09 -4.32
CA GLU A 169 12.08 -5.67 -5.64
C GLU A 169 13.28 -4.99 -6.30
N LEU A 170 13.41 -3.66 -6.15
CA LEU A 170 14.52 -2.89 -6.71
C LEU A 170 15.82 -3.01 -5.90
N SER A 171 15.74 -3.47 -4.64
CA SER A 171 16.86 -3.33 -3.69
C SER A 171 17.98 -4.34 -3.85
N THR A 172 17.84 -5.38 -4.70
CA THR A 172 18.93 -6.36 -4.90
C THR A 172 18.83 -7.03 -6.29
N PRO A 173 19.13 -6.32 -7.38
CA PRO A 173 19.11 -6.93 -8.71
C PRO A 173 20.24 -7.93 -8.86
N VAL A 174 19.95 -9.08 -9.49
CA VAL A 174 21.00 -9.96 -10.01
C VAL A 174 21.63 -9.29 -11.22
N LEU A 175 22.91 -8.98 -11.14
CA LEU A 175 23.62 -8.24 -12.16
C LEU A 175 24.36 -9.21 -13.10
N GLN A 176 24.17 -9.10 -14.40
CA GLN A 176 25.02 -9.75 -15.38
C GLN A 176 26.23 -8.86 -15.68
N VAL A 177 27.39 -9.24 -15.19
CA VAL A 177 28.62 -8.46 -15.35
C VAL A 177 29.36 -8.84 -16.62
N ARG A 178 29.34 -10.11 -16.97
CA ARG A 178 29.89 -10.66 -18.22
C ARG A 178 28.99 -11.78 -18.75
N GLU A 179 29.27 -12.24 -19.94
CA GLU A 179 28.64 -13.46 -20.44
C GLU A 179 28.89 -14.61 -19.46
N ARG A 180 27.81 -15.29 -19.01
CA ARG A 180 27.81 -16.40 -18.06
C ARG A 180 28.28 -16.08 -16.63
N LEU A 181 28.50 -14.80 -16.28
CA LEU A 181 28.85 -14.33 -14.94
C LEU A 181 27.74 -13.45 -14.36
N LEU A 182 27.18 -13.88 -13.25
CA LEU A 182 26.23 -13.10 -12.46
C LEU A 182 26.83 -12.69 -11.13
N ILE A 183 26.42 -11.52 -10.64
CA ILE A 183 26.69 -11.06 -9.29
C ILE A 183 25.35 -10.80 -8.59
N LEU A 184 25.20 -11.30 -7.36
CA LEU A 184 24.11 -11.01 -6.45
C LEU A 184 24.68 -10.25 -5.25
N PRO A 185 24.66 -8.91 -5.22
CA PRO A 185 25.07 -8.16 -4.04
C PRO A 185 23.92 -8.16 -3.03
N ILE A 186 24.17 -8.57 -1.79
CA ILE A 186 23.18 -8.57 -0.73
C ILE A 186 23.52 -7.48 0.28
N ILE A 187 22.64 -6.50 0.48
CA ILE A 187 22.88 -5.33 1.31
C ILE A 187 21.76 -5.17 2.33
N GLY A 188 22.12 -4.85 3.58
CA GLY A 188 21.22 -4.55 4.67
C GLY A 188 20.70 -5.78 5.40
N LEU A 189 19.58 -5.62 6.11
CA LEU A 189 18.97 -6.71 6.88
C LEU A 189 18.29 -7.72 5.95
N ILE A 190 18.49 -9.00 6.25
CA ILE A 190 17.87 -10.10 5.52
C ILE A 190 17.03 -10.89 6.52
N ASP A 191 15.77 -11.06 6.17
CA ASP A 191 14.85 -12.01 6.79
C ASP A 191 14.64 -13.24 5.89
N THR A 192 13.95 -14.23 6.42
CA THR A 192 13.65 -15.48 5.71
C THR A 192 12.85 -15.26 4.41
N GLN A 193 11.96 -14.27 4.39
CA GLN A 193 11.16 -13.96 3.20
C GLN A 193 12.03 -13.38 2.09
N ARG A 194 12.87 -12.41 2.43
CA ARG A 194 13.83 -11.80 1.49
C ARG A 194 14.84 -12.82 0.98
N ALA A 195 15.33 -13.70 1.84
CA ALA A 195 16.24 -14.78 1.43
C ALA A 195 15.60 -15.72 0.39
N ARG A 196 14.32 -16.07 0.54
CA ARG A 196 13.58 -16.84 -0.46
C ARG A 196 13.44 -16.11 -1.79
N GLN A 197 13.05 -14.82 -1.75
CA GLN A 197 12.92 -14.01 -2.95
C GLN A 197 14.22 -13.90 -3.73
N LEU A 198 15.35 -13.66 -3.02
CA LEU A 198 16.69 -13.61 -3.62
C LEU A 198 17.05 -14.94 -4.27
N THR A 199 16.76 -16.05 -3.59
CA THR A 199 16.98 -17.40 -4.16
C THR A 199 16.21 -17.57 -5.48
N GLU A 200 14.92 -17.26 -5.51
CA GLU A 200 14.10 -17.40 -6.69
C GLU A 200 14.57 -16.52 -7.84
N GLN A 201 14.93 -15.27 -7.54
CA GLN A 201 15.46 -14.32 -8.54
C GLN A 201 16.78 -14.84 -9.11
N LEU A 202 17.70 -15.31 -8.27
CA LEU A 202 18.98 -15.84 -8.67
C LEU A 202 18.82 -17.08 -9.58
N LEU A 203 17.99 -18.05 -9.18
CA LEU A 203 17.78 -19.27 -9.97
C LEU A 203 17.16 -18.98 -11.32
N ARG A 204 16.21 -18.02 -11.38
CA ARG A 204 15.67 -17.52 -12.66
C ARG A 204 16.76 -16.88 -13.53
N ALA A 205 17.57 -16.00 -12.93
CA ALA A 205 18.66 -15.33 -13.65
C ALA A 205 19.73 -16.31 -14.16
N ILE A 206 20.10 -17.33 -13.39
CA ILE A 206 21.04 -18.40 -13.83
C ILE A 206 20.51 -19.07 -15.09
N ARG A 207 19.22 -19.43 -15.09
CA ARG A 207 18.60 -20.09 -16.25
C ARG A 207 18.52 -19.18 -17.47
N THR A 208 18.05 -17.93 -17.28
CA THR A 208 17.84 -16.97 -18.37
C THR A 208 19.17 -16.58 -19.02
N ASN A 209 20.21 -16.33 -18.23
CA ASN A 209 21.52 -15.89 -18.72
C ASN A 209 22.50 -17.05 -18.96
N ARG A 210 22.04 -18.30 -18.79
CA ARG A 210 22.87 -19.50 -18.91
C ARG A 210 24.17 -19.38 -18.08
N ALA A 211 24.06 -18.80 -16.88
CA ALA A 211 25.20 -18.48 -16.04
C ALA A 211 25.97 -19.75 -15.66
N LYS A 212 27.28 -19.67 -15.69
CA LYS A 212 28.21 -20.73 -15.25
C LYS A 212 28.86 -20.41 -13.92
N VAL A 213 28.98 -19.11 -13.60
CA VAL A 213 29.53 -18.66 -12.33
C VAL A 213 28.61 -17.56 -11.77
N VAL A 214 28.41 -17.63 -10.47
CA VAL A 214 27.66 -16.65 -9.69
C VAL A 214 28.51 -16.21 -8.50
N VAL A 215 28.65 -14.92 -8.32
CA VAL A 215 29.25 -14.34 -7.12
C VAL A 215 28.11 -13.82 -6.24
N ILE A 216 27.98 -14.33 -5.04
CA ILE A 216 27.06 -13.83 -4.01
C ILE A 216 27.88 -13.00 -3.04
N ASP A 217 27.70 -11.69 -3.06
CA ASP A 217 28.41 -10.78 -2.16
C ASP A 217 27.52 -10.39 -0.97
N ILE A 218 27.98 -10.74 0.23
CA ILE A 218 27.30 -10.44 1.48
C ILE A 218 28.06 -9.44 2.36
N THR A 219 29.01 -8.70 1.79
CA THR A 219 29.76 -7.66 2.52
C THR A 219 28.85 -6.65 3.20
N GLY A 220 27.71 -6.33 2.58
CA GLY A 220 26.71 -5.40 3.12
C GLY A 220 25.74 -5.96 4.16
N VAL A 221 25.93 -7.22 4.62
CA VAL A 221 25.07 -7.88 5.62
C VAL A 221 25.73 -7.81 6.99
N ALA A 222 25.11 -7.06 7.91
CA ALA A 222 25.67 -6.87 9.24
C ALA A 222 25.57 -8.12 10.14
N ALA A 223 24.46 -8.86 10.04
CA ALA A 223 24.21 -10.07 10.81
C ALA A 223 23.25 -10.99 10.07
N MET A 224 23.33 -12.29 10.35
CA MET A 224 22.50 -13.31 9.76
C MET A 224 22.11 -14.33 10.84
N ASP A 225 20.82 -14.62 10.97
CA ASP A 225 20.37 -15.69 11.85
C ASP A 225 20.53 -17.09 11.20
N SER A 226 20.32 -18.12 11.98
CA SER A 226 20.50 -19.51 11.52
C SER A 226 19.52 -19.90 10.40
N ALA A 227 18.32 -19.32 10.36
CA ALA A 227 17.33 -19.61 9.33
C ALA A 227 17.75 -19.00 7.99
N VAL A 228 18.20 -17.75 7.99
CA VAL A 228 18.72 -17.06 6.80
C VAL A 228 20.01 -17.71 6.32
N ALA A 229 20.92 -18.07 7.24
CA ALA A 229 22.16 -18.80 6.91
C ALA A 229 21.86 -20.13 6.20
N ASN A 230 20.86 -20.87 6.67
CA ASN A 230 20.44 -22.11 6.02
C ASN A 230 19.85 -21.84 4.61
N HIS A 231 19.10 -20.76 4.42
CA HIS A 231 18.63 -20.36 3.09
C HIS A 231 19.77 -20.02 2.13
N LEU A 232 20.83 -19.35 2.60
CA LEU A 232 22.02 -19.09 1.78
C LEU A 232 22.65 -20.40 1.29
N VAL A 233 22.80 -21.39 2.18
CA VAL A 233 23.31 -22.71 1.80
C VAL A 233 22.45 -23.39 0.76
N LEU A 234 21.12 -23.42 0.96
CA LEU A 234 20.17 -23.98 0.01
C LEU A 234 20.24 -23.25 -1.35
N THR A 235 20.45 -21.95 -1.35
CA THR A 235 20.64 -21.15 -2.57
C THR A 235 21.89 -21.59 -3.34
N VAL A 236 23.00 -21.79 -2.63
CA VAL A 236 24.26 -22.30 -3.22
C VAL A 236 24.05 -23.69 -3.82
N GLU A 237 23.42 -24.60 -3.09
CA GLU A 237 23.17 -25.96 -3.55
C GLU A 237 22.23 -25.99 -4.76
N ALA A 238 21.12 -25.22 -4.73
CA ALA A 238 20.19 -25.14 -5.85
C ALA A 238 20.84 -24.56 -7.11
N SER A 239 21.68 -23.53 -6.94
CA SER A 239 22.44 -22.94 -8.06
C SER A 239 23.39 -23.95 -8.70
N ARG A 240 24.04 -24.80 -7.89
CA ARG A 240 24.91 -25.87 -8.38
C ARG A 240 24.15 -26.94 -9.16
N LEU A 241 22.93 -27.29 -8.71
CA LEU A 241 22.06 -28.21 -9.45
C LEU A 241 21.68 -27.67 -10.84
N LEU A 242 21.61 -26.34 -11.00
CA LEU A 242 21.41 -25.69 -12.30
C LEU A 242 22.72 -25.61 -13.14
N GLY A 243 23.83 -26.11 -12.60
CA GLY A 243 25.13 -26.16 -13.31
C GLY A 243 25.95 -24.87 -13.17
N ALA A 244 25.66 -24.01 -12.21
CA ALA A 244 26.43 -22.82 -11.92
C ALA A 244 27.38 -23.06 -10.71
N THR A 245 28.62 -22.62 -10.81
CA THR A 245 29.55 -22.54 -9.68
C THR A 245 29.23 -21.27 -8.89
N VAL A 246 29.09 -21.40 -7.56
CA VAL A 246 28.81 -20.23 -6.69
C VAL A 246 30.06 -19.90 -5.89
N ILE A 247 30.42 -18.62 -5.85
CA ILE A 247 31.44 -18.01 -5.02
C ILE A 247 30.73 -17.08 -4.04
N VAL A 248 31.00 -17.23 -2.74
CA VAL A 248 30.46 -16.33 -1.71
C VAL A 248 31.57 -15.41 -1.22
N THR A 249 31.30 -14.11 -1.19
CA THR A 249 32.28 -13.08 -0.78
C THR A 249 31.75 -12.25 0.38
N GLY A 250 32.65 -11.62 1.14
CA GLY A 250 32.27 -10.69 2.22
C GLY A 250 31.75 -11.37 3.49
N LEU A 251 32.15 -12.58 3.77
CA LEU A 251 31.79 -13.28 5.01
C LEU A 251 32.41 -12.59 6.23
N SER A 252 31.59 -12.03 7.11
CA SER A 252 32.07 -11.54 8.41
C SER A 252 32.40 -12.69 9.39
N PRO A 253 33.19 -12.44 10.42
CA PRO A 253 33.47 -13.45 11.46
C PRO A 253 32.20 -13.98 12.12
N GLU A 254 31.21 -13.11 12.36
CA GLU A 254 29.94 -13.45 13.00
C GLU A 254 29.11 -14.38 12.12
N ILE A 255 29.01 -14.05 10.82
CA ILE A 255 28.28 -14.87 9.84
C ILE A 255 29.00 -16.22 9.66
N SER A 256 30.34 -16.21 9.60
CA SER A 256 31.14 -17.43 9.49
C SER A 256 30.88 -18.36 10.67
N GLN A 257 30.82 -17.81 11.90
CA GLN A 257 30.51 -18.59 13.10
C GLN A 257 29.08 -19.14 13.09
N THR A 258 28.12 -18.38 12.61
CA THR A 258 26.73 -18.85 12.42
C THR A 258 26.69 -20.04 11.46
N LEU A 259 27.37 -19.97 10.31
CA LEU A 259 27.44 -21.05 9.33
C LEU A 259 28.07 -22.30 9.89
N VAL A 260 29.15 -22.19 10.68
CA VAL A 260 29.80 -23.31 11.38
C VAL A 260 28.85 -23.94 12.40
N ASN A 261 28.16 -23.13 13.20
CA ASN A 261 27.26 -23.61 14.26
C ASN A 261 26.04 -24.39 13.71
N ILE A 262 25.57 -24.07 12.53
CA ILE A 262 24.46 -24.83 11.87
C ILE A 262 24.98 -26.09 11.14
N GLY A 263 26.27 -26.39 11.21
CA GLY A 263 26.86 -27.60 10.65
C GLY A 263 27.02 -27.58 9.11
N VAL A 264 27.16 -26.41 8.51
CA VAL A 264 27.37 -26.28 7.07
C VAL A 264 28.73 -26.86 6.69
N ASN A 265 28.73 -27.73 5.70
CA ASN A 265 29.99 -28.23 5.11
C ASN A 265 30.63 -27.14 4.24
N LEU A 266 31.43 -26.29 4.85
CA LEU A 266 32.12 -25.18 4.19
C LEU A 266 33.06 -25.63 3.05
N SER A 267 33.52 -26.90 3.04
CA SER A 267 34.31 -27.41 1.90
C SER A 267 33.56 -27.48 0.59
N LYS A 268 32.23 -27.37 0.64
CA LYS A 268 31.36 -27.29 -0.54
C LYS A 268 31.09 -25.86 -0.98
N MET A 269 31.49 -24.85 -0.23
CA MET A 269 31.31 -23.44 -0.58
C MET A 269 32.63 -22.84 -1.02
N ASN A 270 32.67 -22.32 -2.25
CA ASN A 270 33.82 -21.51 -2.66
C ASN A 270 33.66 -20.13 -2.01
N THR A 271 34.57 -19.78 -1.12
CA THR A 271 34.56 -18.50 -0.41
C THR A 271 35.78 -17.69 -0.73
N VAL A 272 35.62 -16.39 -0.95
CA VAL A 272 36.71 -15.44 -1.19
C VAL A 272 36.46 -14.22 -0.30
N GLY A 273 37.52 -13.57 0.15
CA GLY A 273 37.44 -12.53 1.18
C GLY A 273 36.57 -11.33 0.79
N ASP A 274 36.67 -10.87 -0.45
CA ASP A 274 35.97 -9.70 -0.93
C ASP A 274 35.42 -9.86 -2.36
N LEU A 275 34.61 -8.92 -2.79
CA LEU A 275 33.95 -8.94 -4.10
C LEU A 275 34.97 -8.91 -5.24
N GLN A 276 36.07 -8.14 -5.11
CA GLN A 276 37.09 -8.07 -6.15
C GLN A 276 37.72 -9.43 -6.39
N GLY A 277 38.20 -10.09 -5.35
CA GLY A 277 38.76 -11.42 -5.45
C GLY A 277 37.75 -12.46 -5.96
N GLY A 278 36.47 -12.29 -5.57
CA GLY A 278 35.40 -13.13 -6.09
C GLY A 278 35.17 -12.98 -7.60
N ILE A 279 35.25 -11.78 -8.12
CA ILE A 279 35.19 -11.51 -9.58
C ILE A 279 36.40 -12.09 -10.31
N GLU A 280 37.61 -11.88 -9.78
CA GLU A 280 38.85 -12.43 -10.35
C GLU A 280 38.82 -13.97 -10.44
N GLU A 281 38.34 -14.62 -9.37
CA GLU A 281 38.16 -16.08 -9.36
C GLU A 281 37.09 -16.55 -10.34
N ALA A 282 35.97 -15.80 -10.44
CA ALA A 282 34.93 -16.10 -11.39
C ALA A 282 35.43 -15.99 -12.84
N GLU A 283 36.20 -14.97 -13.14
CA GLU A 283 36.83 -14.78 -14.44
C GLU A 283 37.80 -15.92 -14.77
N ARG A 284 38.59 -16.33 -13.80
CA ARG A 284 39.50 -17.47 -13.91
C ARG A 284 38.75 -18.77 -14.25
N LEU A 285 37.66 -19.05 -13.56
CA LEU A 285 36.82 -20.23 -13.79
C LEU A 285 36.16 -20.21 -15.18
N LEU A 286 35.88 -19.04 -15.72
CA LEU A 286 35.31 -18.85 -17.07
C LEU A 286 36.37 -18.83 -18.18
N GLY A 287 37.66 -18.89 -17.82
CA GLY A 287 38.76 -18.83 -18.78
C GLY A 287 39.08 -17.46 -19.30
N TYR A 288 38.61 -16.40 -18.65
CA TYR A 288 38.99 -15.02 -18.97
C TYR A 288 40.43 -14.75 -18.45
N LYS A 289 41.21 -14.05 -19.25
CA LYS A 289 42.51 -13.51 -18.83
C LYS A 289 42.46 -11.98 -18.91
N VAL A 290 42.74 -11.34 -17.81
CA VAL A 290 42.98 -9.89 -17.81
C VAL A 290 44.37 -9.67 -18.34
N VAL A 291 44.49 -9.05 -19.53
CA VAL A 291 45.76 -8.66 -20.14
C VAL A 291 45.88 -7.15 -20.12
N SER A 292 47.07 -6.66 -19.78
CA SER A 292 47.34 -5.21 -19.87
C SER A 292 47.22 -4.75 -21.31
N TYR A 293 46.72 -3.53 -21.54
CA TYR A 293 46.66 -2.94 -22.87
C TYR A 293 48.05 -2.86 -23.56
N ARG A 294 49.12 -2.84 -22.77
CA ARG A 294 50.51 -2.90 -23.29
C ARG A 294 50.80 -4.28 -23.86
N ASP A 295 50.41 -5.36 -23.19
CA ASP A 295 50.63 -6.72 -23.63
C ASP A 295 49.86 -7.07 -24.91
N VAL A 296 48.65 -6.51 -25.08
CA VAL A 296 47.86 -6.65 -26.33
C VAL A 296 48.56 -6.04 -27.52
N ARG A 297 49.24 -4.89 -27.37
CA ARG A 297 50.01 -4.28 -28.42
C ARG A 297 51.23 -5.12 -28.84
N GLU A 298 51.91 -5.76 -27.90
CA GLU A 298 53.00 -6.66 -28.23
C GLU A 298 52.55 -7.91 -28.98
N VAL A 299 51.46 -8.53 -28.57
CA VAL A 299 50.90 -9.70 -29.26
C VAL A 299 50.39 -9.37 -30.67
N MET A 300 49.79 -8.19 -30.89
CA MET A 300 49.38 -7.73 -32.24
C MET A 300 50.53 -7.29 -33.13
N SER A 301 51.69 -6.89 -32.58
CA SER A 301 52.86 -6.50 -33.34
C SER A 301 53.70 -7.67 -33.84
N VAL A 302 53.48 -8.90 -33.29
CA VAL A 302 54.22 -10.11 -33.65
C VAL A 302 53.60 -10.88 -34.83
N HIS A 303 52.40 -10.49 -35.29
CA HIS A 303 51.82 -11.04 -36.53
C HIS A 303 51.67 -9.94 -37.58
N PRO A 304 52.71 -9.56 -38.32
CA PRO A 304 52.53 -8.83 -39.56
C PRO A 304 51.91 -9.78 -40.57
N SER A 305 50.74 -9.36 -41.08
CA SER A 305 50.03 -10.01 -42.18
C SER A 305 50.98 -10.41 -43.32
N SER A 306 51.26 -11.68 -43.43
CA SER A 306 51.74 -12.25 -44.68
C SER A 306 50.50 -12.47 -45.59
N SER A 307 50.17 -11.44 -46.34
CA SER A 307 49.31 -11.58 -47.51
C SER A 307 50.20 -11.35 -48.73
N ASN A 308 50.40 -12.44 -49.41
CA ASN A 308 50.71 -12.45 -50.83
C ASN A 308 49.55 -13.09 -51.57
#